data_2d639f1f23fd179bf4b56f3d96382d75
#
_entry.id   2d639f1f23fd179bf4b56f3d96382d75
#
_cell.length_a   1.000
_cell.length_b   1.000
_cell.length_c   1.000
_cell.angle_alpha   90.00
_cell.angle_beta   90.00
_cell.angle_gamma   90.00
#
_symmetry.space_group_name_H-M   'P 1'
#
loop_
_entity.id
_entity.type
_entity.pdbx_description
1 polymer ?
#
loop_
_entity_poly.entity_id
_entity_poly.type
_entity_poly.pdbx_seq_one_letter_code
_entity_poly.pdbx_strand_id
1 'polypeptide(L)'
;MRKAVILISGANGEIGHGLIRSLSEKGGLPIVTLDIDQLDSSLNSTVQDAIIGNILDRNLLQRLNAEFEISAIYHLAAVLSKRAEFSPMTAHDVNVGGTINMLDLAMEQATSRGKTVKFFFPSSIAVYGMGSGENKGNAGSITEDDFRSPETMYGCNKLYCENLGIYFSNHYKRLSAESSAGLIDFRAIRFPGLISAVTRPTGGTTDYGPEMIHAAAQSQPYVCFVRETTSLPFMTMPDAIRAIVKLMDSPPDSLSRSVYHIMAFSAAALQFKEKILSYFPETEINFLVNDKRQSIVDSWPAEVDDSPARQDWGWKPKHDLDSAFDDYIIPEIRRRYAE
;
A
#
# COMPACT_ATOMS: atom_id res chain seq x y z
N MET A 1 30.36 -13.88 -8.39
CA MET A 1 29.64 -12.57 -8.38
C MET A 1 28.28 -12.79 -7.76
N ARG A 2 27.85 -11.90 -6.87
CA ARG A 2 26.48 -11.92 -6.32
C ARG A 2 25.48 -11.69 -7.47
N LYS A 3 24.29 -12.23 -7.35
CA LYS A 3 23.23 -12.04 -8.38
C LYS A 3 22.49 -10.71 -8.12
N ALA A 4 22.33 -9.92 -9.17
CA ALA A 4 21.51 -8.71 -9.11
C ALA A 4 20.03 -9.09 -9.03
N VAL A 5 19.31 -8.55 -8.02
CA VAL A 5 17.92 -8.92 -7.73
C VAL A 5 17.06 -7.73 -7.33
N ILE A 6 15.76 -7.95 -7.38
CA ILE A 6 14.73 -7.14 -6.70
C ILE A 6 14.35 -7.87 -5.41
N LEU A 7 14.31 -7.17 -4.28
CA LEU A 7 13.84 -7.70 -3.00
C LEU A 7 12.42 -7.19 -2.70
N ILE A 8 11.51 -8.11 -2.39
CA ILE A 8 10.13 -7.78 -1.96
C ILE A 8 9.92 -8.31 -0.55
N SER A 9 9.74 -7.44 0.43
CA SER A 9 9.37 -7.82 1.80
C SER A 9 7.86 -7.72 2.00
N GLY A 10 7.25 -8.63 2.79
CA GLY A 10 5.79 -8.72 2.91
C GLY A 10 5.15 -9.29 1.64
N ALA A 11 5.83 -10.25 1.02
CA ALA A 11 5.51 -10.77 -0.29
C ALA A 11 4.18 -11.55 -0.35
N ASN A 12 3.76 -12.12 0.78
CA ASN A 12 2.49 -12.86 0.89
C ASN A 12 1.26 -11.95 1.10
N GLY A 13 1.46 -10.63 1.23
CA GLY A 13 0.36 -9.67 1.29
C GLY A 13 -0.34 -9.47 -0.05
N GLU A 14 -1.50 -8.82 -0.02
CA GLU A 14 -2.33 -8.57 -1.21
C GLU A 14 -1.58 -7.85 -2.33
N ILE A 15 -0.86 -6.78 -1.99
CA ILE A 15 -0.02 -6.04 -2.95
C ILE A 15 1.12 -6.94 -3.44
N GLY A 16 1.72 -7.73 -2.54
CA GLY A 16 2.86 -8.60 -2.85
C GLY A 16 2.56 -9.59 -3.96
N HIS A 17 1.43 -10.31 -3.88
CA HIS A 17 1.02 -11.26 -4.91
C HIS A 17 0.87 -10.63 -6.29
N GLY A 18 0.16 -9.51 -6.36
CA GLY A 18 -0.03 -8.78 -7.62
C GLY A 18 1.28 -8.23 -8.18
N LEU A 19 2.13 -7.70 -7.31
CA LEU A 19 3.41 -7.10 -7.70
C LEU A 19 4.40 -8.17 -8.24
N ILE A 20 4.50 -9.32 -7.56
CA ILE A 20 5.36 -10.43 -8.01
C ILE A 20 4.97 -10.88 -9.42
N ARG A 21 3.67 -11.12 -9.66
CA ARG A 21 3.18 -11.50 -10.99
C ARG A 21 3.50 -10.43 -12.03
N SER A 22 3.18 -9.18 -11.75
CA SER A 22 3.41 -8.08 -12.68
C SER A 22 4.89 -7.88 -13.02
N LEU A 23 5.79 -7.96 -12.03
CA LEU A 23 7.23 -7.84 -12.25
C LEU A 23 7.80 -9.05 -12.99
N SER A 24 7.31 -10.26 -12.70
CA SER A 24 7.72 -11.49 -13.40
C SER A 24 7.28 -11.45 -14.87
N GLU A 25 6.05 -11.06 -15.16
CA GLU A 25 5.52 -10.91 -16.53
C GLU A 25 6.27 -9.84 -17.32
N LYS A 26 6.61 -8.73 -16.68
CA LYS A 26 7.41 -7.66 -17.29
C LYS A 26 8.81 -8.13 -17.66
N GLY A 27 9.35 -9.11 -16.93
CA GLY A 27 10.74 -9.53 -17.04
C GLY A 27 11.72 -8.53 -16.41
N GLY A 28 12.99 -8.88 -16.39
CA GLY A 28 14.04 -8.04 -15.82
C GLY A 28 14.87 -8.77 -14.76
N LEU A 29 15.18 -8.09 -13.65
CA LEU A 29 15.95 -8.71 -12.58
C LEU A 29 15.12 -9.78 -11.85
N PRO A 30 15.77 -10.90 -11.46
CA PRO A 30 15.12 -11.92 -10.65
C PRO A 30 14.56 -11.35 -9.33
N ILE A 31 13.49 -11.95 -8.85
CA ILE A 31 12.79 -11.54 -7.64
C ILE A 31 13.22 -12.46 -6.49
N VAL A 32 13.62 -11.86 -5.37
CA VAL A 32 13.79 -12.51 -4.08
C VAL A 32 12.71 -11.99 -3.14
N THR A 33 12.02 -12.88 -2.45
CA THR A 33 10.96 -12.51 -1.50
C THR A 33 11.39 -12.76 -0.07
N LEU A 34 10.89 -11.92 0.83
CA LEU A 34 11.07 -12.05 2.28
C LEU A 34 9.70 -11.89 2.96
N ASP A 35 9.26 -12.91 3.67
CA ASP A 35 8.03 -12.87 4.45
C ASP A 35 8.18 -13.71 5.72
N ILE A 36 7.36 -13.44 6.74
CA ILE A 36 7.31 -14.27 7.95
C ILE A 36 6.65 -15.63 7.71
N ASP A 37 5.81 -15.70 6.68
CA ASP A 37 5.13 -16.91 6.26
C ASP A 37 5.74 -17.46 4.95
N GLN A 38 5.53 -18.76 4.70
CA GLN A 38 5.92 -19.38 3.45
C GLN A 38 5.18 -18.73 2.28
N LEU A 39 5.89 -18.44 1.19
CA LEU A 39 5.30 -17.87 -0.02
C LEU A 39 4.23 -18.79 -0.58
N ASP A 40 3.11 -18.22 -1.04
CA ASP A 40 2.05 -18.97 -1.71
C ASP A 40 2.63 -19.80 -2.87
N SER A 41 2.28 -21.09 -2.90
CA SER A 41 2.83 -22.04 -3.86
C SER A 41 2.60 -21.65 -5.31
N SER A 42 1.53 -20.91 -5.62
CA SER A 42 1.24 -20.40 -6.97
C SER A 42 2.28 -19.39 -7.48
N LEU A 43 3.09 -18.81 -6.58
CA LEU A 43 4.12 -17.83 -6.91
C LEU A 43 5.54 -18.41 -6.94
N ASN A 44 5.75 -19.65 -6.48
CA ASN A 44 7.08 -20.24 -6.36
C ASN A 44 7.86 -20.27 -7.69
N SER A 45 7.16 -20.47 -8.81
CA SER A 45 7.80 -20.50 -10.14
C SER A 45 8.16 -19.11 -10.69
N THR A 46 7.68 -18.04 -10.06
CA THR A 46 7.88 -16.64 -10.53
C THR A 46 8.98 -15.91 -9.78
N VAL A 47 9.53 -16.52 -8.72
CA VAL A 47 10.59 -15.95 -7.90
C VAL A 47 11.86 -16.80 -7.98
N GLN A 48 13.02 -16.16 -7.78
CA GLN A 48 14.30 -16.87 -7.72
C GLN A 48 14.46 -17.57 -6.37
N ASP A 49 14.18 -16.85 -5.27
CA ASP A 49 14.29 -17.37 -3.91
C ASP A 49 13.13 -16.82 -3.06
N ALA A 50 12.54 -17.68 -2.24
CA ALA A 50 11.52 -17.34 -1.26
C ALA A 50 12.08 -17.56 0.15
N ILE A 51 12.32 -16.48 0.87
CA ILE A 51 12.98 -16.49 2.17
C ILE A 51 11.94 -16.28 3.26
N ILE A 52 11.86 -17.23 4.19
CA ILE A 52 11.03 -17.11 5.38
C ILE A 52 11.85 -16.43 6.46
N GLY A 53 11.36 -15.28 6.95
CA GLY A 53 12.05 -14.55 8.00
C GLY A 53 11.43 -13.21 8.34
N ASN A 54 11.92 -12.62 9.41
CA ASN A 54 11.42 -11.37 9.95
C ASN A 54 12.35 -10.20 9.57
N ILE A 55 11.77 -9.10 9.10
CA ILE A 55 12.49 -7.84 8.79
C ILE A 55 13.17 -7.21 10.02
N LEU A 56 12.83 -7.66 11.22
CA LEU A 56 13.50 -7.27 12.46
C LEU A 56 14.77 -8.09 12.73
N ASP A 57 14.98 -9.21 12.04
CA ASP A 57 16.18 -10.03 12.18
C ASP A 57 17.35 -9.45 11.36
N ARG A 58 18.18 -8.66 12.02
CA ARG A 58 19.35 -8.02 11.40
C ARG A 58 20.37 -9.04 10.88
N ASN A 59 20.51 -10.21 11.52
CA ASN A 59 21.44 -11.24 11.05
C ASN A 59 20.95 -11.83 9.72
N LEU A 60 19.65 -12.03 9.58
CA LEU A 60 19.05 -12.42 8.31
C LEU A 60 19.32 -11.36 7.22
N LEU A 61 19.07 -10.08 7.51
CA LEU A 61 19.31 -9.00 6.56
C LEU A 61 20.79 -8.89 6.15
N GLN A 62 21.72 -9.10 7.07
CA GLN A 62 23.15 -9.16 6.75
C GLN A 62 23.49 -10.34 5.84
N ARG A 63 22.87 -11.51 6.02
CA ARG A 63 23.04 -12.64 5.09
C ARG A 63 22.53 -12.29 3.70
N LEU A 64 21.33 -11.67 3.58
CA LEU A 64 20.81 -11.19 2.30
C LEU A 64 21.75 -10.18 1.64
N ASN A 65 22.29 -9.25 2.43
CA ASN A 65 23.27 -8.28 1.96
C ASN A 65 24.54 -8.94 1.39
N ALA A 66 24.98 -10.04 2.01
CA ALA A 66 26.17 -10.78 1.54
C ALA A 66 25.88 -11.64 0.31
N GLU A 67 24.68 -12.17 0.16
CA GLU A 67 24.30 -13.14 -0.88
C GLU A 67 23.89 -12.46 -2.20
N PHE A 68 23.15 -11.35 -2.12
CA PHE A 68 22.54 -10.69 -3.29
C PHE A 68 23.11 -9.28 -3.56
N GLU A 69 23.03 -8.84 -4.82
CA GLU A 69 23.13 -7.44 -5.23
C GLU A 69 21.74 -6.85 -5.39
N ILE A 70 21.21 -6.24 -4.31
CA ILE A 70 19.86 -5.72 -4.30
C ILE A 70 19.83 -4.36 -5.03
N SER A 71 19.15 -4.30 -6.17
CA SER A 71 19.03 -3.09 -6.99
C SER A 71 17.75 -2.29 -6.72
N ALA A 72 16.71 -2.97 -6.24
CA ALA A 72 15.47 -2.33 -5.81
C ALA A 72 14.86 -3.11 -4.63
N ILE A 73 14.26 -2.38 -3.70
CA ILE A 73 13.51 -2.93 -2.58
C ILE A 73 12.06 -2.45 -2.68
N TYR A 74 11.11 -3.38 -2.67
CA TYR A 74 9.70 -3.11 -2.47
C TYR A 74 9.33 -3.54 -1.04
N HIS A 75 9.27 -2.57 -0.14
CA HIS A 75 9.08 -2.84 1.28
C HIS A 75 7.58 -2.81 1.64
N LEU A 76 6.91 -3.98 1.52
CA LEU A 76 5.47 -4.12 1.74
C LEU A 76 5.12 -4.64 3.14
N ALA A 77 6.09 -5.22 3.87
CA ALA A 77 5.87 -5.78 5.20
C ALA A 77 5.41 -4.72 6.19
N ALA A 78 4.23 -4.92 6.77
CA ALA A 78 3.66 -4.02 7.77
C ALA A 78 2.56 -4.70 8.61
N VAL A 79 2.36 -4.21 9.82
CA VAL A 79 1.17 -4.44 10.63
C VAL A 79 0.11 -3.41 10.23
N LEU A 80 -1.07 -3.88 9.77
CA LEU A 80 -2.13 -3.03 9.23
C LEU A 80 -2.95 -2.32 10.32
N SER A 81 -3.76 -1.34 9.89
CA SER A 81 -4.45 -0.35 10.72
C SER A 81 -5.18 -0.93 11.94
N LYS A 82 -6.09 -1.89 11.73
CA LYS A 82 -6.87 -2.48 12.84
C LYS A 82 -5.96 -3.19 13.86
N ARG A 83 -5.01 -4.00 13.38
CA ARG A 83 -4.08 -4.71 14.27
C ARG A 83 -3.13 -3.75 14.99
N ALA A 84 -2.76 -2.65 14.35
CA ALA A 84 -1.92 -1.62 14.94
C ALA A 84 -2.60 -0.93 16.13
N GLU A 85 -3.92 -0.70 16.08
CA GLU A 85 -4.68 -0.13 17.20
C GLU A 85 -4.78 -1.08 18.40
N PHE A 86 -4.84 -2.40 18.16
CA PHE A 86 -4.85 -3.38 19.26
C PHE A 86 -3.47 -3.68 19.84
N SER A 87 -2.41 -3.48 19.08
CA SER A 87 -1.03 -3.79 19.47
C SER A 87 -0.06 -2.70 19.01
N PRO A 88 -0.17 -1.46 19.54
CA PRO A 88 0.54 -0.30 19.01
C PRO A 88 2.07 -0.43 19.11
N MET A 89 2.59 -1.02 20.17
CA MET A 89 4.05 -1.21 20.33
C MET A 89 4.58 -2.20 19.29
N THR A 90 3.91 -3.35 19.11
CA THR A 90 4.30 -4.33 18.08
C THR A 90 4.20 -3.72 16.67
N ALA A 91 3.17 -2.92 16.42
CA ALA A 91 3.03 -2.20 15.15
C ALA A 91 4.19 -1.22 14.92
N HIS A 92 4.58 -0.47 15.95
CA HIS A 92 5.74 0.42 15.88
C HIS A 92 7.03 -0.35 15.58
N ASP A 93 7.29 -1.42 16.31
CA ASP A 93 8.50 -2.22 16.13
C ASP A 93 8.60 -2.76 14.69
N VAL A 94 7.52 -3.34 14.17
CA VAL A 94 7.49 -3.88 12.81
C VAL A 94 7.50 -2.78 11.76
N ASN A 95 6.59 -1.80 11.87
CA ASN A 95 6.41 -0.80 10.81
C ASN A 95 7.57 0.19 10.76
N VAL A 96 8.05 0.66 11.91
CA VAL A 96 9.13 1.65 11.98
C VAL A 96 10.49 0.97 12.07
N GLY A 97 10.67 0.07 13.03
CA GLY A 97 11.94 -0.66 13.21
C GLY A 97 12.29 -1.49 11.98
N GLY A 98 11.29 -2.20 11.41
CA GLY A 98 11.47 -2.95 10.17
C GLY A 98 11.84 -2.05 8.98
N THR A 99 11.17 -0.90 8.82
CA THR A 99 11.50 0.06 7.75
C THR A 99 12.92 0.62 7.91
N ILE A 100 13.35 0.94 9.13
CA ILE A 100 14.74 1.38 9.39
C ILE A 100 15.73 0.29 8.97
N ASN A 101 15.50 -0.96 9.33
CA ASN A 101 16.38 -2.06 8.95
C ASN A 101 16.46 -2.25 7.42
N MET A 102 15.34 -2.10 6.72
CA MET A 102 15.29 -2.23 5.26
C MET A 102 15.95 -1.03 4.54
N LEU A 103 15.83 0.18 5.09
CA LEU A 103 16.55 1.36 4.61
C LEU A 103 18.06 1.25 4.84
N ASP A 104 18.46 0.70 6.00
CA ASP A 104 19.87 0.44 6.32
C ASP A 104 20.49 -0.60 5.36
N LEU A 105 19.76 -1.70 5.10
CA LEU A 105 20.13 -2.68 4.06
C LEU A 105 20.29 -2.02 2.67
N ALA A 106 19.36 -1.16 2.27
CA ALA A 106 19.45 -0.43 1.01
C ALA A 106 20.69 0.47 0.96
N MET A 107 20.99 1.17 2.07
CA MET A 107 22.15 2.05 2.17
C MET A 107 23.47 1.25 2.10
N GLU A 108 23.57 0.11 2.81
CA GLU A 108 24.75 -0.78 2.72
C GLU A 108 24.97 -1.29 1.30
N GLN A 109 23.90 -1.73 0.63
CA GLN A 109 23.94 -2.15 -0.78
C GLN A 109 24.41 -1.02 -1.70
N ALA A 110 23.86 0.17 -1.54
CA ALA A 110 24.20 1.32 -2.36
C ALA A 110 25.66 1.76 -2.15
N THR A 111 26.09 1.88 -0.89
CA THR A 111 27.47 2.28 -0.51
C THR A 111 28.49 1.28 -1.02
N SER A 112 28.27 -0.02 -0.80
CA SER A 112 29.23 -1.06 -1.21
C SER A 112 29.42 -1.18 -2.72
N ARG A 113 28.43 -0.74 -3.50
CA ARG A 113 28.40 -0.87 -4.97
C ARG A 113 28.66 0.45 -5.69
N GLY A 114 28.56 1.58 -5.00
CA GLY A 114 28.57 2.90 -5.62
C GLY A 114 27.41 3.10 -6.60
N LYS A 115 26.26 2.46 -6.36
CA LYS A 115 25.09 2.50 -7.23
C LYS A 115 23.84 2.76 -6.41
N THR A 116 22.98 3.63 -6.90
CA THR A 116 21.68 3.94 -6.26
C THR A 116 20.80 2.71 -6.16
N VAL A 117 20.19 2.51 -5.00
CA VAL A 117 19.15 1.49 -4.76
C VAL A 117 17.79 2.18 -4.76
N LYS A 118 16.86 1.70 -5.59
CA LYS A 118 15.48 2.16 -5.56
C LYS A 118 14.74 1.54 -4.37
N PHE A 119 13.98 2.36 -3.65
CA PHE A 119 13.22 1.92 -2.48
C PHE A 119 11.77 2.35 -2.58
N PHE A 120 10.87 1.39 -2.76
CA PHE A 120 9.42 1.64 -2.74
C PHE A 120 8.84 1.41 -1.35
N PHE A 121 8.01 2.37 -0.90
CA PHE A 121 7.30 2.31 0.36
C PHE A 121 5.79 2.56 0.16
N PRO A 122 4.90 1.59 0.50
CA PRO A 122 3.47 1.80 0.48
C PRO A 122 3.04 2.59 1.71
N SER A 123 2.78 3.88 1.54
CA SER A 123 2.12 4.71 2.53
C SER A 123 0.59 4.60 2.40
N SER A 124 -0.16 5.46 3.06
CA SER A 124 -1.62 5.36 3.15
C SER A 124 -2.24 6.73 3.41
N ILE A 125 -3.49 6.91 3.00
CA ILE A 125 -4.33 8.05 3.43
C ILE A 125 -4.49 8.15 4.96
N ALA A 126 -4.14 7.10 5.70
CA ALA A 126 -4.12 7.12 7.17
C ALA A 126 -3.09 8.11 7.77
N VAL A 127 -2.18 8.67 6.97
CA VAL A 127 -1.26 9.75 7.39
C VAL A 127 -1.98 11.09 7.61
N TYR A 128 -3.20 11.22 7.12
CA TYR A 128 -4.02 12.41 7.30
C TYR A 128 -4.80 12.35 8.60
N GLY A 129 -5.07 13.53 9.18
CA GLY A 129 -5.93 13.69 10.36
C GLY A 129 -6.75 14.95 10.23
N MET A 130 -7.98 14.82 9.75
CA MET A 130 -8.89 15.95 9.50
C MET A 130 -9.67 16.36 10.75
N GLY A 131 -9.57 15.58 11.83
CA GLY A 131 -10.15 15.86 13.13
C GLY A 131 -11.65 15.60 13.22
N SER A 132 -12.43 15.86 12.17
CA SER A 132 -13.90 15.64 12.19
C SER A 132 -14.48 15.41 10.80
N GLY A 133 -15.67 14.80 10.76
CA GLY A 133 -16.41 14.63 9.51
C GLY A 133 -16.85 15.96 8.87
N GLU A 134 -17.02 17.03 9.67
CA GLU A 134 -17.33 18.38 9.16
C GLU A 134 -16.12 18.97 8.41
N ASN A 135 -14.93 18.89 8.99
CA ASN A 135 -13.71 19.34 8.32
C ASN A 135 -13.48 18.57 7.01
N LYS A 136 -13.70 17.25 7.03
CA LYS A 136 -13.65 16.39 5.86
C LYS A 136 -14.62 16.86 4.76
N GLY A 137 -15.86 17.17 5.12
CA GLY A 137 -16.86 17.67 4.16
C GLY A 137 -16.51 19.01 3.54
N ASN A 138 -15.81 19.87 4.29
CA ASN A 138 -15.48 21.24 3.86
C ASN A 138 -14.12 21.33 3.13
N ALA A 139 -13.22 20.36 3.28
CA ALA A 139 -11.87 20.45 2.77
C ALA A 139 -11.76 20.27 1.24
N GLY A 140 -12.73 19.59 0.61
CA GLY A 140 -12.62 19.21 -0.80
C GLY A 140 -11.47 18.26 -1.08
N SER A 141 -10.87 18.40 -2.24
CA SER A 141 -9.69 17.62 -2.63
C SER A 141 -8.44 18.18 -1.95
N ILE A 142 -7.70 17.35 -1.22
CA ILE A 142 -6.52 17.76 -0.44
C ILE A 142 -5.22 17.41 -1.14
N THR A 143 -4.15 18.15 -0.83
CA THR A 143 -2.79 17.90 -1.32
C THR A 143 -1.97 17.03 -0.36
N GLU A 144 -0.79 16.58 -0.79
CA GLU A 144 0.10 15.79 0.06
C GLU A 144 0.62 16.52 1.29
N ASP A 145 0.53 17.85 1.30
CA ASP A 145 1.05 18.69 2.39
C ASP A 145 -0.02 19.10 3.41
N ASP A 146 -1.29 18.86 3.10
CA ASP A 146 -2.41 19.17 3.97
C ASP A 146 -2.60 18.12 5.09
N PHE A 147 -3.16 18.50 6.20
CA PHE A 147 -3.68 17.64 7.29
C PHE A 147 -2.78 16.48 7.72
N ARG A 148 -1.46 16.60 7.68
CA ARG A 148 -0.51 15.56 8.09
C ARG A 148 -0.42 15.41 9.62
N SER A 149 -1.53 15.07 10.24
CA SER A 149 -1.66 14.90 11.70
C SER A 149 -2.42 13.62 12.02
N PRO A 150 -1.82 12.44 11.74
CA PRO A 150 -2.51 11.16 11.86
C PRO A 150 -3.03 10.89 13.26
N GLU A 151 -4.24 10.31 13.35
CA GLU A 151 -4.93 9.99 14.60
C GLU A 151 -4.88 8.49 14.94
N THR A 152 -4.18 7.68 14.15
CA THR A 152 -4.01 6.25 14.37
C THR A 152 -2.53 5.88 14.47
N MET A 153 -2.20 4.82 15.24
CA MET A 153 -0.82 4.31 15.32
C MET A 153 -0.28 3.96 13.93
N TYR A 154 -1.11 3.33 13.10
CA TYR A 154 -0.71 3.01 11.72
C TYR A 154 -0.37 4.25 10.90
N GLY A 155 -1.20 5.29 10.96
CA GLY A 155 -0.96 6.57 10.30
C GLY A 155 0.30 7.26 10.80
N CYS A 156 0.51 7.30 12.13
CA CYS A 156 1.75 7.82 12.74
C CYS A 156 2.99 7.06 12.23
N ASN A 157 2.93 5.73 12.21
CA ASN A 157 4.04 4.93 11.69
C ASN A 157 4.31 5.20 10.20
N LYS A 158 3.26 5.27 9.37
CA LYS A 158 3.41 5.53 7.94
C LYS A 158 4.02 6.90 7.66
N LEU A 159 3.53 7.97 8.31
CA LEU A 159 4.06 9.31 8.17
C LEU A 159 5.52 9.40 8.64
N TYR A 160 5.86 8.76 9.76
CA TYR A 160 7.22 8.70 10.24
C TYR A 160 8.15 7.99 9.25
N CYS A 161 7.73 6.88 8.66
CA CYS A 161 8.50 6.15 7.65
C CYS A 161 8.67 6.92 6.34
N GLU A 162 7.69 7.72 5.91
CA GLU A 162 7.87 8.67 4.79
C GLU A 162 9.02 9.63 5.08
N ASN A 163 9.02 10.26 6.27
CA ASN A 163 10.07 11.18 6.68
C ASN A 163 11.44 10.48 6.81
N LEU A 164 11.48 9.24 7.30
CA LEU A 164 12.70 8.43 7.33
C LEU A 164 13.23 8.18 5.91
N GLY A 165 12.39 7.75 4.99
CA GLY A 165 12.79 7.50 3.60
C GLY A 165 13.37 8.74 2.95
N ILE A 166 12.74 9.91 3.13
CA ILE A 166 13.25 11.20 2.66
C ILE A 166 14.58 11.54 3.32
N TYR A 167 14.73 11.31 4.64
CA TYR A 167 15.99 11.53 5.35
C TYR A 167 17.11 10.65 4.80
N PHE A 168 16.86 9.34 4.61
CA PHE A 168 17.86 8.41 4.07
C PHE A 168 18.25 8.76 2.62
N SER A 169 17.30 9.22 1.81
CA SER A 169 17.54 9.62 0.42
C SER A 169 18.37 10.93 0.34
N ASN A 170 18.02 11.95 1.13
CA ASN A 170 18.50 13.29 0.89
C ASN A 170 19.47 13.82 1.96
N HIS A 171 19.46 13.24 3.17
CA HIS A 171 20.11 13.86 4.33
C HIS A 171 20.93 12.88 5.18
N TYR A 172 21.05 11.61 4.75
CA TYR A 172 21.69 10.57 5.56
C TYR A 172 23.11 10.93 5.96
N LYS A 173 23.38 10.86 7.27
CA LYS A 173 24.68 11.17 7.86
C LYS A 173 25.29 12.51 7.40
N ARG A 174 24.47 13.56 7.25
CA ARG A 174 24.87 14.87 6.69
C ARG A 174 26.04 15.57 7.41
N LEU A 175 26.47 15.09 8.58
CA LEU A 175 27.67 15.57 9.28
C LEU A 175 28.90 14.68 9.01
N SER A 176 28.75 13.60 8.25
CA SER A 176 29.87 12.76 7.83
C SER A 176 30.71 13.48 6.76
N ALA A 177 32.02 13.19 6.75
CA ALA A 177 32.93 13.71 5.72
C ALA A 177 32.59 13.19 4.31
N GLU A 178 31.97 12.01 4.22
CA GLU A 178 31.52 11.42 2.96
C GLU A 178 30.00 11.61 2.82
N SER A 179 29.58 12.25 1.74
CA SER A 179 28.16 12.41 1.43
C SER A 179 27.58 11.08 0.98
N SER A 180 26.47 10.67 1.62
CA SER A 180 25.68 9.50 1.20
C SER A 180 24.33 9.89 0.59
N ALA A 181 24.11 11.19 0.30
CA ALA A 181 22.90 11.65 -0.34
C ALA A 181 22.79 11.11 -1.77
N GLY A 182 21.56 10.74 -2.17
CA GLY A 182 21.27 10.21 -3.50
C GLY A 182 21.63 8.73 -3.71
N LEU A 183 22.15 8.04 -2.69
CA LEU A 183 22.41 6.60 -2.77
C LEU A 183 21.11 5.77 -2.67
N ILE A 184 20.05 6.32 -2.09
CA ILE A 184 18.71 5.73 -2.09
C ILE A 184 17.77 6.62 -2.92
N ASP A 185 17.08 6.02 -3.87
CA ASP A 185 15.96 6.62 -4.60
C ASP A 185 14.66 6.17 -3.91
N PHE A 186 14.22 6.95 -2.91
CA PHE A 186 13.04 6.65 -2.10
C PHE A 186 11.78 7.16 -2.78
N ARG A 187 10.81 6.27 -2.97
CA ARG A 187 9.52 6.56 -3.60
C ARG A 187 8.38 5.95 -2.79
N ALA A 188 7.37 6.72 -2.49
CA ALA A 188 6.21 6.27 -1.74
C ALA A 188 4.89 6.67 -2.41
N ILE A 189 3.88 5.83 -2.22
CA ILE A 189 2.50 6.12 -2.60
C ILE A 189 1.63 6.06 -1.34
N ARG A 190 0.87 7.12 -1.09
CA ARG A 190 -0.24 7.10 -0.12
C ARG A 190 -1.45 6.48 -0.78
N PHE A 191 -1.65 5.19 -0.53
CA PHE A 191 -2.78 4.47 -1.10
C PHE A 191 -4.10 4.87 -0.46
N PRO A 192 -5.16 4.99 -1.27
CA PRO A 192 -6.54 5.06 -0.80
C PRO A 192 -7.04 3.68 -0.32
N GLY A 193 -8.33 3.52 -0.12
CA GLY A 193 -8.95 2.21 0.08
C GLY A 193 -8.69 1.30 -1.14
N LEU A 194 -8.04 0.16 -0.92
CA LEU A 194 -7.77 -0.81 -1.97
C LEU A 194 -8.89 -1.86 -2.03
N ILE A 195 -9.36 -2.14 -3.24
CA ILE A 195 -10.40 -3.15 -3.49
C ILE A 195 -9.75 -4.32 -4.22
N SER A 196 -9.66 -5.46 -3.52
CA SER A 196 -9.25 -6.73 -4.10
C SER A 196 -10.45 -7.68 -4.22
N ALA A 197 -10.63 -8.26 -5.39
CA ALA A 197 -11.58 -9.33 -5.61
C ALA A 197 -10.95 -10.72 -5.46
N VAL A 198 -9.61 -10.80 -5.51
CA VAL A 198 -8.84 -12.04 -5.44
C VAL A 198 -8.54 -12.48 -4.01
N THR A 199 -8.32 -11.53 -3.10
CA THR A 199 -8.02 -11.78 -1.69
C THR A 199 -9.23 -11.39 -0.82
N ARG A 200 -9.38 -12.07 0.33
CA ARG A 200 -10.42 -11.68 1.29
C ARG A 200 -9.98 -10.45 2.08
N PRO A 201 -10.90 -9.52 2.38
CA PRO A 201 -10.61 -8.39 3.26
C PRO A 201 -10.10 -8.90 4.62
N THR A 202 -9.07 -8.25 5.15
CA THR A 202 -8.44 -8.64 6.43
C THR A 202 -8.99 -7.87 7.63
N GLY A 203 -10.05 -7.10 7.44
CA GLY A 203 -10.71 -6.28 8.45
C GLY A 203 -10.04 -4.93 8.65
N GLY A 204 -9.48 -4.34 7.61
CA GLY A 204 -9.00 -2.96 7.58
C GLY A 204 -10.11 -1.95 7.86
N THR A 205 -9.74 -0.71 8.14
CA THR A 205 -10.72 0.34 8.43
C THR A 205 -11.52 0.76 7.19
N THR A 206 -10.93 0.59 5.99
CA THR A 206 -11.59 0.87 4.69
C THR A 206 -12.31 -0.35 4.11
N ASP A 207 -12.27 -1.49 4.78
CA ASP A 207 -12.71 -2.76 4.20
C ASP A 207 -14.24 -2.91 4.13
N TYR A 208 -15.02 -1.93 4.59
CA TYR A 208 -16.48 -2.02 4.51
C TYR A 208 -16.99 -2.23 3.07
N GLY A 209 -16.37 -1.60 2.07
CA GLY A 209 -16.71 -1.80 0.67
C GLY A 209 -16.37 -3.22 0.19
N PRO A 210 -15.11 -3.67 0.27
CA PRO A 210 -14.73 -5.06 -0.01
C PRO A 210 -15.52 -6.10 0.79
N GLU A 211 -15.76 -5.89 2.08
CA GLU A 211 -16.56 -6.81 2.92
C GLU A 211 -18.00 -6.96 2.40
N MET A 212 -18.66 -5.85 2.01
CA MET A 212 -20.00 -5.90 1.39
C MET A 212 -20.01 -6.75 0.11
N ILE A 213 -19.01 -6.55 -0.76
CA ILE A 213 -18.89 -7.27 -2.04
C ILE A 213 -18.75 -8.79 -1.78
N HIS A 214 -17.84 -9.17 -0.87
CA HIS A 214 -17.61 -10.58 -0.54
C HIS A 214 -18.81 -11.25 0.15
N ALA A 215 -19.53 -10.51 1.03
CA ALA A 215 -20.74 -11.01 1.66
C ALA A 215 -21.85 -11.24 0.62
N ALA A 216 -22.07 -10.30 -0.28
CA ALA A 216 -23.06 -10.39 -1.35
C ALA A 216 -22.81 -11.60 -2.25
N ALA A 217 -21.57 -11.82 -2.66
CA ALA A 217 -21.19 -12.95 -3.50
C ALA A 217 -21.41 -14.32 -2.84
N GLN A 218 -21.47 -14.36 -1.52
CA GLN A 218 -21.75 -15.54 -0.72
C GLN A 218 -23.22 -15.64 -0.27
N SER A 219 -24.08 -14.75 -0.77
CA SER A 219 -25.49 -14.63 -0.33
C SER A 219 -25.62 -14.45 1.19
N GLN A 220 -24.67 -13.77 1.81
CA GLN A 220 -24.67 -13.48 3.24
C GLN A 220 -25.12 -12.04 3.50
N PRO A 221 -25.92 -11.80 4.54
CA PRO A 221 -26.25 -10.45 4.94
C PRO A 221 -25.01 -9.70 5.45
N TYR A 222 -24.97 -8.38 5.24
CA TYR A 222 -23.89 -7.55 5.74
C TYR A 222 -24.40 -6.34 6.50
N VAL A 223 -23.77 -6.02 7.62
CA VAL A 223 -24.04 -4.83 8.41
C VAL A 223 -22.85 -3.89 8.33
N CYS A 224 -23.01 -2.81 7.56
CA CYS A 224 -21.97 -1.80 7.37
C CYS A 224 -21.81 -0.96 8.64
N PHE A 225 -20.57 -0.80 9.09
CA PHE A 225 -20.23 -0.13 10.33
C PHE A 225 -20.00 1.39 10.19
N VAL A 226 -20.10 1.93 8.98
CA VAL A 226 -19.99 3.37 8.72
C VAL A 226 -21.34 3.94 8.28
N ARG A 227 -21.47 5.28 8.32
CA ARG A 227 -22.67 5.97 7.80
C ARG A 227 -22.80 5.76 6.29
N GLU A 228 -24.00 5.76 5.79
CA GLU A 228 -24.31 5.68 4.35
C GLU A 228 -23.57 6.75 3.52
N THR A 229 -23.47 7.94 4.09
CA THR A 229 -22.82 9.11 3.46
C THR A 229 -21.30 9.14 3.60
N THR A 230 -20.70 8.17 4.32
CA THR A 230 -19.25 8.12 4.51
C THR A 230 -18.55 7.88 3.19
N SER A 231 -17.80 8.88 2.71
CA SER A 231 -17.04 8.83 1.46
C SER A 231 -15.55 8.74 1.73
N LEU A 232 -14.86 7.91 0.94
CA LEU A 232 -13.40 7.78 0.91
C LEU A 232 -12.91 7.64 -0.53
N PRO A 233 -11.64 7.96 -0.80
CA PRO A 233 -11.02 7.59 -2.06
C PRO A 233 -10.74 6.09 -2.11
N PHE A 234 -10.91 5.50 -3.29
CA PHE A 234 -10.69 4.08 -3.57
C PHE A 234 -9.95 3.86 -4.87
N MET A 235 -9.40 2.65 -5.01
CA MET A 235 -8.90 2.11 -6.26
C MET A 235 -8.92 0.58 -6.25
N THR A 236 -8.90 -0.01 -7.44
CA THR A 236 -8.75 -1.46 -7.59
C THR A 236 -7.31 -1.90 -7.35
N MET A 237 -7.12 -3.14 -6.90
CA MET A 237 -5.78 -3.72 -6.73
C MET A 237 -4.97 -3.73 -8.04
N PRO A 238 -5.53 -4.06 -9.23
CA PRO A 238 -4.80 -3.94 -10.48
C PRO A 238 -4.28 -2.52 -10.76
N ASP A 239 -5.04 -1.49 -10.45
CA ASP A 239 -4.60 -0.11 -10.58
C ASP A 239 -3.48 0.24 -9.61
N ALA A 240 -3.56 -0.26 -8.37
CA ALA A 240 -2.50 -0.08 -7.37
C ALA A 240 -1.17 -0.70 -7.82
N ILE A 241 -1.19 -1.95 -8.32
CA ILE A 241 0.01 -2.62 -8.83
C ILE A 241 0.60 -1.86 -10.02
N ARG A 242 -0.25 -1.42 -10.95
CA ARG A 242 0.19 -0.63 -12.10
C ARG A 242 0.83 0.70 -11.69
N ALA A 243 0.27 1.36 -10.65
CA ALA A 243 0.83 2.58 -10.10
C ALA A 243 2.23 2.36 -9.52
N ILE A 244 2.42 1.29 -8.74
CA ILE A 244 3.74 0.94 -8.16
C ILE A 244 4.77 0.75 -9.27
N VAL A 245 4.47 -0.10 -10.25
CA VAL A 245 5.39 -0.41 -11.34
C VAL A 245 5.72 0.86 -12.13
N LYS A 246 4.70 1.67 -12.46
CA LYS A 246 4.89 2.90 -13.23
C LYS A 246 5.72 3.95 -12.48
N LEU A 247 5.45 4.18 -11.19
CA LEU A 247 6.26 5.08 -10.37
C LEU A 247 7.71 4.60 -10.29
N MET A 248 7.95 3.31 -10.07
CA MET A 248 9.31 2.76 -9.93
C MET A 248 10.09 2.74 -11.25
N ASP A 249 9.41 2.72 -12.40
CA ASP A 249 10.04 2.82 -13.71
C ASP A 249 10.37 4.26 -14.13
N SER A 250 9.72 5.24 -13.53
CA SER A 250 9.89 6.64 -13.91
C SER A 250 11.32 7.13 -13.67
N PRO A 251 11.88 7.98 -14.55
CA PRO A 251 13.17 8.59 -14.32
C PRO A 251 13.16 9.43 -13.03
N PRO A 252 14.23 9.40 -12.20
CA PRO A 252 14.29 10.20 -10.99
C PRO A 252 14.07 11.69 -11.24
N ASP A 253 14.63 12.21 -12.34
CA ASP A 253 14.57 13.64 -12.69
C ASP A 253 13.16 14.10 -13.12
N SER A 254 12.24 13.16 -13.40
CA SER A 254 10.85 13.50 -13.69
C SER A 254 10.00 13.68 -12.43
N LEU A 255 10.50 13.27 -11.27
CA LEU A 255 9.76 13.25 -10.03
C LEU A 255 9.98 14.55 -9.23
N SER A 256 8.92 15.34 -9.02
CA SER A 256 8.98 16.57 -8.22
C SER A 256 8.99 16.30 -6.71
N ARG A 257 8.64 15.09 -6.28
CA ARG A 257 8.56 14.67 -4.87
C ARG A 257 8.83 13.18 -4.68
N SER A 258 9.10 12.77 -3.44
CA SER A 258 9.30 11.36 -3.10
C SER A 258 8.01 10.65 -2.70
N VAL A 259 6.98 11.39 -2.29
CA VAL A 259 5.72 10.84 -1.78
C VAL A 259 4.56 11.40 -2.61
N TYR A 260 3.77 10.52 -3.17
CA TYR A 260 2.59 10.85 -3.96
C TYR A 260 1.35 10.23 -3.34
N HIS A 261 0.23 10.90 -3.40
CA HIS A 261 -1.06 10.25 -3.25
C HIS A 261 -1.73 10.02 -4.61
N ILE A 262 -2.58 9.04 -4.69
CA ILE A 262 -3.33 8.67 -5.87
C ILE A 262 -4.72 8.17 -5.50
N MET A 263 -5.67 8.32 -6.40
CA MET A 263 -6.97 7.67 -6.30
C MET A 263 -7.51 7.30 -7.68
N ALA A 264 -8.49 6.41 -7.72
CA ALA A 264 -9.24 6.13 -8.94
C ALA A 264 -10.59 6.82 -8.92
N PHE A 265 -11.31 6.71 -7.81
CA PHE A 265 -12.62 7.33 -7.60
C PHE A 265 -12.85 7.56 -6.09
N SER A 266 -13.75 8.50 -5.78
CA SER A 266 -14.30 8.65 -4.44
C SER A 266 -15.69 8.03 -4.42
N ALA A 267 -16.02 7.28 -3.37
CA ALA A 267 -17.34 6.64 -3.24
C ALA A 267 -17.86 6.63 -1.82
N ALA A 268 -19.15 6.92 -1.66
CA ALA A 268 -19.87 6.75 -0.42
C ALA A 268 -20.25 5.28 -0.18
N ALA A 269 -20.41 4.89 1.09
CA ALA A 269 -20.83 3.53 1.44
C ALA A 269 -22.18 3.14 0.80
N LEU A 270 -23.09 4.09 0.65
CA LEU A 270 -24.37 3.90 -0.04
C LEU A 270 -24.15 3.55 -1.53
N GLN A 271 -23.23 4.20 -2.22
CA GLN A 271 -22.94 3.92 -3.62
C GLN A 271 -22.40 2.49 -3.82
N PHE A 272 -21.59 1.99 -2.87
CA PHE A 272 -21.19 0.58 -2.87
C PHE A 272 -22.40 -0.34 -2.73
N LYS A 273 -23.31 -0.07 -1.78
CA LYS A 273 -24.53 -0.84 -1.61
C LYS A 273 -25.37 -0.87 -2.89
N GLU A 274 -25.65 0.29 -3.48
CA GLU A 274 -26.45 0.42 -4.71
C GLU A 274 -25.81 -0.38 -5.86
N LYS A 275 -24.50 -0.26 -6.02
CA LYS A 275 -23.78 -1.00 -7.07
C LYS A 275 -23.84 -2.49 -6.84
N ILE A 276 -23.62 -2.96 -5.60
CA ILE A 276 -23.68 -4.38 -5.24
C ILE A 276 -25.07 -4.94 -5.50
N LEU A 277 -26.12 -4.23 -5.10
CA LEU A 277 -27.52 -4.67 -5.31
C LEU A 277 -27.90 -4.78 -6.81
N SER A 278 -27.26 -4.04 -7.69
CA SER A 278 -27.47 -4.20 -9.14
C SER A 278 -26.97 -5.54 -9.69
N TYR A 279 -26.01 -6.22 -9.01
CA TYR A 279 -25.48 -7.53 -9.39
C TYR A 279 -25.97 -8.68 -8.50
N PHE A 280 -26.33 -8.37 -7.25
CA PHE A 280 -26.78 -9.30 -6.22
C PHE A 280 -28.04 -8.75 -5.52
N PRO A 281 -29.19 -8.70 -6.23
CA PRO A 281 -30.40 -8.00 -5.76
C PRO A 281 -30.99 -8.58 -4.48
N GLU A 282 -30.74 -9.86 -4.20
CA GLU A 282 -31.29 -10.54 -3.01
C GLU A 282 -30.43 -10.36 -1.74
N THR A 283 -29.32 -9.58 -1.85
CA THR A 283 -28.43 -9.38 -0.71
C THR A 283 -29.01 -8.37 0.28
N GLU A 284 -29.03 -8.74 1.54
CA GLU A 284 -29.42 -7.83 2.63
C GLU A 284 -28.20 -7.04 3.12
N ILE A 285 -28.20 -5.70 2.86
CA ILE A 285 -27.14 -4.79 3.34
C ILE A 285 -27.80 -3.70 4.19
N ASN A 286 -27.45 -3.67 5.47
CA ASN A 286 -27.91 -2.70 6.43
C ASN A 286 -26.76 -1.85 6.97
N PHE A 287 -27.10 -0.72 7.62
CA PHE A 287 -26.12 0.17 8.26
C PHE A 287 -26.36 0.22 9.76
N LEU A 288 -25.32 -0.04 10.53
CA LEU A 288 -25.29 0.14 11.99
C LEU A 288 -23.93 0.73 12.36
N VAL A 289 -23.91 2.05 12.54
CA VAL A 289 -22.67 2.80 12.76
C VAL A 289 -21.97 2.35 14.03
N ASN A 290 -20.68 2.06 13.90
CA ASN A 290 -19.76 1.88 15.01
C ASN A 290 -18.97 3.18 15.20
N ASP A 291 -19.28 3.96 16.23
CA ASP A 291 -18.72 5.30 16.43
C ASP A 291 -17.19 5.32 16.47
N LYS A 292 -16.55 4.29 17.05
CA LYS A 292 -15.09 4.19 17.12
C LYS A 292 -14.46 3.98 15.74
N ARG A 293 -15.05 3.12 14.91
CA ARG A 293 -14.58 2.91 13.53
C ARG A 293 -14.92 4.11 12.65
N GLN A 294 -16.09 4.69 12.84
CA GLN A 294 -16.53 5.87 12.10
C GLN A 294 -15.61 7.06 12.35
N SER A 295 -15.22 7.33 13.61
CA SER A 295 -14.32 8.45 13.92
C SER A 295 -12.97 8.34 13.23
N ILE A 296 -12.43 7.13 13.09
CA ILE A 296 -11.20 6.90 12.33
C ILE A 296 -11.40 7.25 10.86
N VAL A 297 -12.49 6.78 10.24
CA VAL A 297 -12.79 7.06 8.83
C VAL A 297 -13.08 8.55 8.59
N ASP A 298 -13.69 9.22 9.56
CA ASP A 298 -13.95 10.67 9.51
C ASP A 298 -12.66 11.50 9.54
N SER A 299 -11.58 10.98 10.13
CA SER A 299 -10.27 11.66 10.14
C SER A 299 -9.51 11.56 8.82
N TRP A 300 -9.98 10.76 7.86
CA TRP A 300 -9.34 10.60 6.55
C TRP A 300 -10.07 11.37 5.45
N PRO A 301 -9.37 11.81 4.39
CA PRO A 301 -9.98 12.61 3.32
C PRO A 301 -11.04 11.83 2.54
N ALA A 302 -12.00 12.54 2.00
CA ALA A 302 -12.96 12.00 1.04
C ALA A 302 -12.36 11.96 -0.38
N GLU A 303 -11.46 12.88 -0.67
CA GLU A 303 -10.85 13.06 -1.99
C GLU A 303 -9.42 13.60 -1.86
N VAL A 304 -8.56 13.28 -2.83
CA VAL A 304 -7.17 13.74 -2.89
C VAL A 304 -6.84 14.28 -4.28
N ASP A 305 -6.00 15.32 -4.34
CA ASP A 305 -5.52 15.90 -5.60
C ASP A 305 -4.27 15.15 -6.10
N ASP A 306 -4.44 14.19 -6.98
CA ASP A 306 -3.36 13.39 -7.55
C ASP A 306 -2.68 14.03 -8.79
N SER A 307 -2.87 15.36 -8.98
CA SER A 307 -2.27 16.11 -10.09
C SER A 307 -0.76 15.96 -10.20
N PRO A 308 0.03 15.98 -9.09
CA PRO A 308 1.46 15.75 -9.18
C PRO A 308 1.81 14.36 -9.75
N ALA A 309 1.10 13.31 -9.34
CA ALA A 309 1.30 11.97 -9.87
C ALA A 309 0.99 11.89 -11.38
N ARG A 310 -0.04 12.61 -11.82
CA ARG A 310 -0.41 12.68 -13.23
C ARG A 310 0.63 13.42 -14.06
N GLN A 311 1.19 14.49 -13.54
CA GLN A 311 2.18 15.33 -14.24
C GLN A 311 3.55 14.66 -14.30
N ASP A 312 4.05 14.16 -13.18
CA ASP A 312 5.43 13.70 -13.05
C ASP A 312 5.67 12.33 -13.68
N TRP A 313 4.75 11.40 -13.51
CA TRP A 313 4.89 10.04 -14.00
C TRP A 313 3.68 9.50 -14.75
N GLY A 314 2.76 10.42 -15.14
CA GLY A 314 1.65 10.11 -16.03
C GLY A 314 0.66 9.11 -15.41
N TRP A 315 0.41 9.19 -14.10
CA TRP A 315 -0.60 8.40 -13.43
C TRP A 315 -1.97 8.62 -14.09
N LYS A 316 -2.69 7.53 -14.28
CA LYS A 316 -4.08 7.55 -14.69
C LYS A 316 -4.72 6.24 -14.28
N PRO A 317 -5.80 6.24 -13.48
CA PRO A 317 -6.53 5.04 -13.15
C PRO A 317 -7.14 4.42 -14.42
N LYS A 318 -7.25 3.11 -14.46
CA LYS A 318 -7.94 2.39 -15.52
C LYS A 318 -9.43 2.30 -15.22
N HIS A 319 -9.76 2.19 -13.94
CA HIS A 319 -11.13 1.97 -13.49
C HIS A 319 -11.65 3.18 -12.73
N ASP A 320 -12.85 3.64 -13.09
CA ASP A 320 -13.76 4.40 -12.23
C ASP A 320 -14.63 3.42 -11.41
N LEU A 321 -15.62 3.92 -10.68
CA LEU A 321 -16.48 3.06 -9.87
C LEU A 321 -17.23 2.02 -10.71
N ASP A 322 -17.77 2.42 -11.85
CA ASP A 322 -18.58 1.54 -12.71
C ASP A 322 -17.71 0.46 -13.34
N SER A 323 -16.66 0.85 -14.03
CA SER A 323 -15.73 -0.09 -14.67
C SER A 323 -14.94 -0.95 -13.66
N ALA A 324 -14.74 -0.47 -12.43
CA ALA A 324 -14.17 -1.31 -11.37
C ALA A 324 -15.06 -2.53 -11.07
N PHE A 325 -16.39 -2.31 -11.02
CA PHE A 325 -17.33 -3.42 -10.82
C PHE A 325 -17.46 -4.27 -12.08
N ASP A 326 -17.66 -3.66 -13.25
CA ASP A 326 -17.95 -4.37 -14.49
C ASP A 326 -16.76 -5.19 -14.99
N ASP A 327 -15.56 -4.61 -15.00
CA ASP A 327 -14.39 -5.18 -15.65
C ASP A 327 -13.50 -6.02 -14.71
N TYR A 328 -13.58 -5.78 -13.39
CA TYR A 328 -12.68 -6.44 -12.44
C TYR A 328 -13.42 -7.14 -11.29
N ILE A 329 -14.20 -6.39 -10.49
CA ILE A 329 -14.70 -6.93 -9.22
C ILE A 329 -15.67 -8.09 -9.46
N ILE A 330 -16.71 -7.87 -10.26
CA ILE A 330 -17.76 -8.88 -10.45
C ILE A 330 -17.25 -10.12 -11.17
N PRO A 331 -16.45 -10.03 -12.27
CA PRO A 331 -15.87 -11.20 -12.90
C PRO A 331 -15.01 -12.05 -11.95
N GLU A 332 -14.11 -11.40 -11.17
CA GLU A 332 -13.21 -12.12 -10.27
C GLU A 332 -13.94 -12.70 -9.04
N ILE A 333 -14.87 -11.96 -8.46
CA ILE A 333 -15.68 -12.41 -7.32
C ILE A 333 -16.54 -13.62 -7.72
N ARG A 334 -17.18 -13.57 -8.90
CA ARG A 334 -17.96 -14.72 -9.40
C ARG A 334 -17.06 -15.93 -9.63
N ARG A 335 -15.87 -15.74 -10.20
CA ARG A 335 -14.89 -16.83 -10.37
C ARG A 335 -14.50 -17.45 -9.02
N ARG A 336 -14.25 -16.60 -8.03
CA ARG A 336 -13.82 -17.05 -6.70
C ARG A 336 -14.87 -17.86 -5.94
N TYR A 337 -16.15 -17.52 -6.10
CA TYR A 337 -17.26 -18.14 -5.35
C TYR A 337 -18.15 -19.05 -6.21
N ALA A 338 -17.77 -19.31 -7.47
CA ALA A 338 -18.43 -20.29 -8.33
C ALA A 338 -17.92 -21.74 -8.10
N GLU A 339 -16.83 -21.87 -7.34
CA GLU A 339 -16.26 -23.13 -6.89
C GLU A 339 -16.83 -23.50 -5.49
#